data_fb6b19dbd482dfc4902618262ecd3b99
#
_entry.id   fb6b19dbd482dfc4902618262ecd3b99
#
_cell.length_a   1.000
_cell.length_b   1.000
_cell.length_c   1.000
_cell.angle_alpha   90.00
_cell.angle_beta   90.00
_cell.angle_gamma   90.00
#
_symmetry.space_group_name_H-M   'P 1'
#
loop_
_entity.id
_entity.type
_entity.pdbx_description
1 polymer ?
#
loop_
_entity_poly.entity_id
_entity_poly.type
_entity_poly.pdbx_seq_one_letter_code
_entity_poly.pdbx_strand_id
1 'polypeptide(L)'
;DLVSDLFDPMQVPAFKTTNEITSKQNQQQAKDRALHLTDLDQRLRDMDRQGIDMQLLIPVPFQAYYAIRNARGHKAIQIINNTLSKTANKRPDRFLALGTLPMQDGDAAAREMERGIKELGLKGFQVLGTVDGHELSDPIHDPVWEMAQKHDTLIFLHPNGYPQGDRIKDHYFNNVIGNPLDTTVALHHLIFD
;
A
#
# COMPACT_ATOMS: atom_id res chain seq x y z
N ASP A 1 17.64 -0.69 8.28
CA ASP A 1 16.19 -0.69 8.22
C ASP A 1 15.62 0.01 9.46
N LEU A 2 14.76 1.05 9.25
CA LEU A 2 14.31 1.94 10.33
C LEU A 2 13.28 1.30 11.28
N VAL A 3 12.57 0.28 10.81
CA VAL A 3 11.42 -0.31 11.49
C VAL A 3 11.45 -1.83 11.58
N SER A 4 12.55 -2.48 11.20
CA SER A 4 12.63 -3.95 11.18
C SER A 4 12.44 -4.59 12.56
N ASP A 5 12.88 -3.93 13.62
CA ASP A 5 12.71 -4.35 15.02
C ASP A 5 11.29 -4.10 15.56
N LEU A 6 10.48 -3.33 14.87
CA LEU A 6 9.09 -3.01 15.23
C LEU A 6 8.07 -3.74 14.34
N PHE A 7 8.51 -4.26 13.18
CA PHE A 7 7.64 -4.91 12.23
C PHE A 7 7.40 -6.36 12.62
N ASP A 8 6.16 -6.66 13.02
CA ASP A 8 5.69 -8.02 13.26
C ASP A 8 4.81 -8.47 12.08
N PRO A 9 5.26 -9.42 11.23
CA PRO A 9 4.46 -9.94 10.12
C PRO A 9 3.10 -10.48 10.56
N MET A 10 2.98 -11.00 11.79
CA MET A 10 1.73 -11.55 12.30
C MET A 10 0.66 -10.49 12.61
N GLN A 11 1.02 -9.21 12.58
CA GLN A 11 0.06 -8.10 12.65
C GLN A 11 -0.50 -7.71 11.27
N VAL A 12 0.04 -8.28 10.20
CA VAL A 12 -0.42 -8.01 8.82
C VAL A 12 -1.39 -9.12 8.42
N PRO A 13 -2.66 -8.82 8.11
CA PRO A 13 -3.67 -9.82 7.77
C PRO A 13 -3.23 -10.78 6.66
N ALA A 14 -2.58 -10.30 5.62
CA ALA A 14 -2.10 -11.12 4.52
C ALA A 14 -1.11 -12.23 4.95
N PHE A 15 -0.28 -12.00 5.96
CA PHE A 15 0.61 -13.04 6.50
C PHE A 15 -0.09 -13.94 7.49
N LYS A 16 -0.95 -13.38 8.34
CA LYS A 16 -1.70 -14.11 9.37
C LYS A 16 -2.63 -15.16 8.78
N THR A 17 -3.25 -14.87 7.63
CA THR A 17 -4.23 -15.73 6.97
C THR A 17 -3.63 -16.54 5.80
N THR A 18 -2.33 -16.74 5.78
CA THR A 18 -1.61 -17.51 4.74
C THR A 18 -1.02 -18.78 5.33
N ASN A 19 -1.31 -19.94 4.72
CA ASN A 19 -0.71 -21.20 5.12
C ASN A 19 0.76 -21.34 4.65
N GLU A 20 1.46 -22.38 5.13
CA GLU A 20 2.88 -22.61 4.83
C GLU A 20 3.15 -22.80 3.33
N ILE A 21 2.27 -23.51 2.62
CA ILE A 21 2.42 -23.78 1.17
C ILE A 21 2.34 -22.45 0.40
N THR A 22 1.33 -21.65 0.67
CA THR A 22 1.15 -20.32 0.05
C THR A 22 2.31 -19.38 0.41
N SER A 23 2.78 -19.42 1.66
CA SER A 23 3.93 -18.62 2.10
C SER A 23 5.21 -18.98 1.33
N LYS A 24 5.52 -20.26 1.15
CA LYS A 24 6.65 -20.72 0.34
C LYS A 24 6.53 -20.27 -1.12
N GLN A 25 5.34 -20.38 -1.70
CA GLN A 25 5.07 -19.93 -3.06
C GLN A 25 5.27 -18.40 -3.21
N ASN A 26 4.77 -17.62 -2.27
CA ASN A 26 4.96 -16.17 -2.25
C ASN A 26 6.45 -15.78 -2.14
N GLN A 27 7.21 -16.47 -1.29
CA GLN A 27 8.65 -16.24 -1.16
C GLN A 27 9.40 -16.57 -2.46
N GLN A 28 9.04 -17.66 -3.14
CA GLN A 28 9.64 -17.99 -4.43
C GLN A 28 9.32 -16.94 -5.49
N GLN A 29 8.06 -16.53 -5.60
CA GLN A 29 7.64 -15.46 -6.52
C GLN A 29 8.35 -14.13 -6.23
N ALA A 30 8.58 -13.78 -4.96
CA ALA A 30 9.31 -12.58 -4.59
C ALA A 30 10.77 -12.63 -5.08
N LYS A 31 11.44 -13.79 -4.96
CA LYS A 31 12.79 -13.99 -5.49
C LYS A 31 12.82 -13.88 -7.02
N ASP A 32 11.90 -14.57 -7.69
CA ASP A 32 11.84 -14.61 -9.16
C ASP A 32 11.58 -13.22 -9.77
N ARG A 33 10.84 -12.37 -9.05
CA ARG A 33 10.48 -11.03 -9.49
C ARG A 33 11.39 -9.92 -8.97
N ALA A 34 12.39 -10.22 -8.15
CA ALA A 34 13.20 -9.22 -7.46
C ALA A 34 13.81 -8.18 -8.42
N LEU A 35 14.41 -8.62 -9.52
CA LEU A 35 14.98 -7.72 -10.53
C LEU A 35 13.94 -6.82 -11.19
N HIS A 36 12.78 -7.37 -11.56
CA HIS A 36 11.68 -6.61 -12.16
C HIS A 36 11.07 -5.57 -11.20
N LEU A 37 11.19 -5.79 -9.89
CA LEU A 37 10.68 -4.88 -8.87
C LEU A 37 11.69 -3.81 -8.44
N THR A 38 13.00 -4.06 -8.58
CA THR A 38 14.06 -3.22 -8.00
C THR A 38 14.96 -2.55 -9.05
N ASP A 39 15.10 -3.14 -10.24
CA ASP A 39 15.93 -2.60 -11.32
C ASP A 39 15.07 -1.79 -12.30
N LEU A 40 15.29 -0.47 -12.31
CA LEU A 40 14.50 0.45 -13.12
C LEU A 40 14.79 0.26 -14.63
N ASP A 41 16.03 -0.03 -15.01
CA ASP A 41 16.39 -0.22 -16.40
C ASP A 41 15.83 -1.53 -16.95
N GLN A 42 15.81 -2.59 -16.12
CA GLN A 42 15.14 -3.83 -16.49
C GLN A 42 13.62 -3.60 -16.66
N ARG A 43 13.01 -2.85 -15.77
CA ARG A 43 11.58 -2.49 -15.85
C ARG A 43 11.27 -1.74 -17.13
N LEU A 44 12.08 -0.76 -17.52
CA LEU A 44 11.91 -0.02 -18.78
C LEU A 44 12.00 -0.93 -20.01
N ARG A 45 12.99 -1.83 -20.06
CA ARG A 45 13.10 -2.84 -21.13
C ARG A 45 11.87 -3.74 -21.21
N ASP A 46 11.32 -4.15 -20.05
CA ASP A 46 10.12 -4.98 -20.00
C ASP A 46 8.89 -4.23 -20.47
N MET A 47 8.75 -2.96 -20.09
CA MET A 47 7.68 -2.08 -20.58
C MET A 47 7.71 -1.93 -22.10
N ASP A 48 8.89 -1.63 -22.65
CA ASP A 48 9.08 -1.47 -24.10
C ASP A 48 8.71 -2.75 -24.85
N ARG A 49 9.17 -3.90 -24.36
CA ARG A 49 8.84 -5.22 -24.93
C ARG A 49 7.35 -5.55 -24.90
N GLN A 50 6.64 -5.06 -23.88
CA GLN A 50 5.21 -5.29 -23.68
C GLN A 50 4.32 -4.20 -24.30
N GLY A 51 4.90 -3.15 -24.90
CA GLY A 51 4.16 -2.02 -25.44
C GLY A 51 3.47 -1.17 -24.36
N ILE A 52 4.06 -1.08 -23.16
CA ILE A 52 3.55 -0.27 -22.06
C ILE A 52 4.22 1.10 -22.09
N ASP A 53 3.44 2.14 -22.32
CA ASP A 53 3.94 3.51 -22.37
C ASP A 53 4.28 4.04 -20.98
N MET A 54 3.40 3.82 -19.99
CA MET A 54 3.55 4.38 -18.66
C MET A 54 3.12 3.39 -17.57
N GLN A 55 3.83 3.39 -16.44
CA GLN A 55 3.48 2.62 -15.25
C GLN A 55 3.30 3.53 -14.03
N LEU A 56 2.37 3.11 -13.16
CA LEU A 56 2.16 3.69 -11.85
C LEU A 56 2.95 2.90 -10.81
N LEU A 57 3.89 3.56 -10.14
CA LEU A 57 4.66 2.98 -9.04
C LEU A 57 3.86 3.12 -7.75
N ILE A 58 3.65 2.02 -7.04
CA ILE A 58 2.96 1.99 -5.74
C ILE A 58 3.82 1.28 -4.70
N PRO A 59 3.70 1.63 -3.40
CA PRO A 59 4.37 0.89 -2.34
C PRO A 59 3.79 -0.52 -2.21
N VAL A 60 4.57 -1.48 -1.73
CA VAL A 60 4.02 -2.80 -1.37
C VAL A 60 3.11 -2.66 -0.14
N PRO A 61 1.96 -3.35 -0.08
CA PRO A 61 0.94 -3.13 0.97
C PRO A 61 1.48 -3.19 2.40
N PHE A 62 2.35 -4.14 2.73
CA PHE A 62 2.91 -4.26 4.08
C PHE A 62 3.85 -3.10 4.48
N GLN A 63 4.27 -2.24 3.54
CA GLN A 63 5.00 -1.00 3.82
C GLN A 63 4.11 0.16 4.28
N ALA A 64 2.80 -0.04 4.42
CA ALA A 64 1.92 0.92 5.04
C ALA A 64 2.17 1.08 6.56
N TYR A 65 2.74 0.06 7.21
CA TYR A 65 3.17 0.06 8.62
C TYR A 65 2.10 0.50 9.62
N TYR A 66 0.84 0.19 9.38
CA TYR A 66 -0.28 0.65 10.22
C TYR A 66 -0.21 0.20 11.68
N ALA A 67 0.42 -0.94 11.96
CA ALA A 67 0.67 -1.39 13.32
C ALA A 67 1.79 -0.61 14.06
N ILE A 68 2.54 0.27 13.37
CA ILE A 68 3.65 1.03 13.97
C ILE A 68 3.19 2.48 14.23
N ARG A 69 2.66 2.71 15.45
CA ARG A 69 2.02 3.98 15.84
C ARG A 69 2.98 5.06 16.37
N ASN A 70 4.26 5.01 16.06
CA ASN A 70 5.24 5.96 16.58
C ASN A 70 5.94 6.75 15.47
N ALA A 71 6.75 7.74 15.87
CA ALA A 71 7.47 8.60 14.94
C ALA A 71 8.39 7.85 13.95
N ARG A 72 8.86 6.65 14.30
CA ARG A 72 9.67 5.83 13.37
C ARG A 72 8.82 5.28 12.23
N GLY A 73 7.57 4.87 12.49
CA GLY A 73 6.62 4.46 11.46
C GLY A 73 6.31 5.61 10.48
N HIS A 74 6.00 6.79 11.00
CA HIS A 74 5.79 7.99 10.18
C HIS A 74 7.03 8.32 9.34
N LYS A 75 8.23 8.23 9.93
CA LYS A 75 9.49 8.46 9.21
C LYS A 75 9.74 7.44 8.11
N ALA A 76 9.41 6.19 8.33
CA ALA A 76 9.52 5.14 7.32
C ALA A 76 8.60 5.44 6.11
N ILE A 77 7.37 5.86 6.36
CA ILE A 77 6.42 6.27 5.32
C ILE A 77 6.97 7.45 4.51
N GLN A 78 7.52 8.48 5.18
CA GLN A 78 8.14 9.61 4.48
C GLN A 78 9.31 9.17 3.57
N ILE A 79 10.14 8.22 4.03
CA ILE A 79 11.24 7.68 3.22
C ILE A 79 10.71 6.95 1.98
N ILE A 80 9.64 6.16 2.13
CA ILE A 80 9.00 5.46 1.02
C ILE A 80 8.47 6.47 0.00
N ASN A 81 7.69 7.46 0.44
CA ASN A 81 7.12 8.47 -0.43
C ASN A 81 8.18 9.29 -1.17
N ASN A 82 9.24 9.71 -0.46
CA ASN A 82 10.37 10.40 -1.07
C ASN A 82 11.07 9.54 -2.12
N THR A 83 11.23 8.24 -1.84
CA THR A 83 11.90 7.30 -2.75
C THR A 83 11.06 7.06 -4.00
N LEU A 84 9.76 6.87 -3.87
CA LEU A 84 8.84 6.69 -4.99
C LEU A 84 8.81 7.93 -5.88
N SER A 85 8.67 9.13 -5.30
CA SER A 85 8.73 10.39 -6.01
C SER A 85 10.06 10.55 -6.76
N LYS A 86 11.19 10.36 -6.08
CA LYS A 86 12.52 10.43 -6.71
C LYS A 86 12.68 9.43 -7.85
N THR A 87 12.11 8.23 -7.71
CA THR A 87 12.19 7.20 -8.74
C THR A 87 11.35 7.54 -9.96
N ALA A 88 10.10 7.98 -9.76
CA ALA A 88 9.23 8.41 -10.85
C ALA A 88 9.81 9.62 -11.60
N ASN A 89 10.37 10.57 -10.90
CA ASN A 89 10.96 11.78 -11.47
C ASN A 89 12.27 11.54 -12.27
N LYS A 90 12.87 10.35 -12.21
CA LYS A 90 13.98 10.00 -13.13
C LYS A 90 13.50 9.83 -14.57
N ARG A 91 12.28 9.39 -14.75
CA ARG A 91 11.64 9.16 -16.06
C ARG A 91 10.15 9.53 -15.98
N PRO A 92 9.83 10.82 -15.88
CA PRO A 92 8.45 11.31 -15.72
C PRO A 92 7.58 11.06 -16.96
N ASP A 93 8.21 10.77 -18.10
CA ASP A 93 7.60 10.30 -19.35
C ASP A 93 7.14 8.84 -19.26
N ARG A 94 7.63 8.06 -18.30
CA ARG A 94 7.36 6.62 -18.16
C ARG A 94 6.76 6.23 -16.82
N PHE A 95 6.92 7.04 -15.76
CA PHE A 95 6.48 6.70 -14.42
C PHE A 95 5.68 7.81 -13.75
N LEU A 96 4.60 7.41 -13.10
CA LEU A 96 3.90 8.16 -12.07
C LEU A 96 4.06 7.43 -10.73
N ALA A 97 3.80 8.09 -9.61
CA ALA A 97 3.86 7.44 -8.29
C ALA A 97 2.65 7.78 -7.43
N LEU A 98 2.16 6.77 -6.69
CA LEU A 98 1.30 6.95 -5.53
C LEU A 98 2.15 6.75 -4.26
N GLY A 99 1.81 7.49 -3.21
CA GLY A 99 2.40 7.32 -1.90
C GLY A 99 1.62 6.35 -1.00
N THR A 100 2.03 6.30 0.25
CA THR A 100 1.28 5.69 1.36
C THR A 100 1.17 6.68 2.51
N LEU A 101 0.24 6.44 3.44
CA LEU A 101 -0.10 7.36 4.52
C LEU A 101 -0.02 6.66 5.88
N PRO A 102 0.35 7.37 6.96
CA PRO A 102 0.29 6.82 8.32
C PRO A 102 -1.16 6.86 8.84
N MET A 103 -2.05 6.05 8.24
CA MET A 103 -3.49 6.08 8.49
C MET A 103 -3.90 5.83 9.95
N GLN A 104 -3.06 5.21 10.76
CA GLN A 104 -3.26 5.04 12.20
C GLN A 104 -3.23 6.37 13.00
N ASP A 105 -2.88 7.48 12.35
CA ASP A 105 -2.91 8.85 12.87
C ASP A 105 -3.45 9.76 11.74
N GLY A 106 -4.76 10.03 11.77
CA GLY A 106 -5.45 10.76 10.70
C GLY A 106 -4.86 12.14 10.42
N ASP A 107 -4.48 12.89 11.45
CA ASP A 107 -3.85 14.19 11.29
C ASP A 107 -2.46 14.11 10.66
N ALA A 108 -1.66 13.12 11.06
CA ALA A 108 -0.36 12.88 10.44
C ALA A 108 -0.51 12.42 8.98
N ALA A 109 -1.51 11.59 8.70
CA ALA A 109 -1.83 11.13 7.36
C ALA A 109 -2.26 12.29 6.44
N ALA A 110 -3.13 13.18 6.93
CA ALA A 110 -3.54 14.37 6.18
C ALA A 110 -2.36 15.30 5.87
N ARG A 111 -1.47 15.54 6.86
CA ARG A 111 -0.25 16.33 6.64
C ARG A 111 0.69 15.69 5.62
N GLU A 112 0.88 14.38 5.69
CA GLU A 112 1.73 13.65 4.75
C GLU A 112 1.11 13.62 3.35
N MET A 113 -0.21 13.53 3.23
CA MET A 113 -0.92 13.65 1.96
C MET A 113 -0.66 15.03 1.32
N GLU A 114 -0.86 16.11 2.07
CA GLU A 114 -0.62 17.46 1.57
C GLU A 114 0.85 17.65 1.14
N ARG A 115 1.80 17.15 1.93
CA ARG A 115 3.23 17.18 1.58
C ARG A 115 3.51 16.39 0.29
N GLY A 116 2.95 15.18 0.19
CA GLY A 116 3.12 14.31 -0.99
C GLY A 116 2.62 14.95 -2.28
N ILE A 117 1.50 15.65 -2.21
CA ILE A 117 0.93 16.37 -3.36
C ILE A 117 1.80 17.59 -3.72
N LYS A 118 2.04 18.48 -2.74
CA LYS A 118 2.65 19.79 -3.00
C LYS A 118 4.16 19.73 -3.24
N GLU A 119 4.87 18.89 -2.51
CA GLU A 119 6.33 18.85 -2.53
C GLU A 119 6.90 17.70 -3.34
N LEU A 120 6.22 16.54 -3.36
CA LEU A 120 6.72 15.34 -4.01
C LEU A 120 6.09 15.06 -5.39
N GLY A 121 5.00 15.72 -5.73
CA GLY A 121 4.29 15.53 -7.00
C GLY A 121 3.64 14.15 -7.13
N LEU A 122 3.34 13.48 -6.01
CA LEU A 122 2.59 12.22 -5.99
C LEU A 122 1.20 12.42 -6.58
N LYS A 123 0.71 11.42 -7.30
CA LYS A 123 -0.57 11.50 -8.03
C LYS A 123 -1.76 10.95 -7.22
N GLY A 124 -1.51 10.49 -6.02
CA GLY A 124 -2.48 9.93 -5.10
C GLY A 124 -1.82 9.06 -4.05
N PHE A 125 -2.63 8.32 -3.31
CA PHE A 125 -2.15 7.49 -2.21
C PHE A 125 -2.84 6.14 -2.17
N GLN A 126 -2.05 5.10 -1.87
CA GLN A 126 -2.56 3.78 -1.54
C GLN A 126 -3.01 3.76 -0.08
N VAL A 127 -4.22 3.25 0.15
CA VAL A 127 -4.73 2.90 1.48
C VAL A 127 -5.13 1.43 1.50
N LEU A 128 -5.09 0.79 2.66
CA LEU A 128 -5.48 -0.62 2.81
C LEU A 128 -6.93 -0.73 3.28
N GLY A 129 -7.55 -1.91 3.13
CA GLY A 129 -8.95 -2.14 3.46
C GLY A 129 -9.32 -1.88 4.90
N THR A 130 -8.37 -2.12 5.84
CA THR A 130 -8.51 -1.79 7.26
C THR A 130 -7.23 -1.19 7.82
N VAL A 131 -7.34 -0.40 8.88
CA VAL A 131 -6.21 0.27 9.55
C VAL A 131 -6.15 -0.15 11.00
N ASP A 132 -5.28 -1.09 11.34
CA ASP A 132 -5.07 -1.57 12.73
C ASP A 132 -6.40 -1.93 13.43
N GLY A 133 -7.30 -2.61 12.71
CA GLY A 133 -8.60 -3.06 13.18
C GLY A 133 -9.74 -2.05 13.06
N HIS A 134 -9.48 -0.84 12.56
CA HIS A 134 -10.49 0.17 12.26
C HIS A 134 -10.92 0.09 10.80
N GLU A 135 -12.20 0.29 10.53
CA GLU A 135 -12.73 0.46 9.18
C GLU A 135 -12.34 1.84 8.63
N LEU A 136 -12.34 1.98 7.33
CA LEU A 136 -11.99 3.25 6.68
C LEU A 136 -13.02 4.38 6.92
N SER A 137 -14.25 4.02 7.34
CA SER A 137 -15.30 4.94 7.78
C SER A 137 -15.14 5.45 9.21
N ASP A 138 -14.19 4.92 9.98
CA ASP A 138 -13.95 5.38 11.36
C ASP A 138 -13.57 6.86 11.37
N PRO A 139 -14.18 7.70 12.24
CA PRO A 139 -13.91 9.14 12.31
C PRO A 139 -12.44 9.53 12.50
N ILE A 140 -11.58 8.63 12.96
CA ILE A 140 -10.13 8.86 13.02
C ILE A 140 -9.54 9.18 11.64
N HIS A 141 -10.20 8.76 10.57
CA HIS A 141 -9.76 8.96 9.19
C HIS A 141 -10.38 10.19 8.51
N ASP A 142 -11.33 10.90 9.15
CA ASP A 142 -11.97 12.09 8.58
C ASP A 142 -10.96 13.14 8.06
N PRO A 143 -9.87 13.48 8.79
CA PRO A 143 -8.88 14.43 8.28
C PRO A 143 -8.24 14.00 6.94
N VAL A 144 -8.15 12.70 6.70
CA VAL A 144 -7.60 12.15 5.44
C VAL A 144 -8.59 12.37 4.30
N TRP A 145 -9.87 12.07 4.54
CA TRP A 145 -10.93 12.23 3.54
C TRP A 145 -11.17 13.70 3.19
N GLU A 146 -11.17 14.58 4.18
CA GLU A 146 -11.24 16.03 3.97
C GLU A 146 -10.05 16.54 3.12
N MET A 147 -8.85 16.07 3.40
CA MET A 147 -7.65 16.44 2.63
C MET A 147 -7.70 15.88 1.21
N ALA A 148 -8.18 14.65 1.03
CA ALA A 148 -8.34 14.03 -0.28
C ALA A 148 -9.35 14.82 -1.13
N GLN A 149 -10.49 15.19 -0.54
CA GLN A 149 -11.52 16.01 -1.20
C GLN A 149 -10.99 17.41 -1.56
N LYS A 150 -10.30 18.07 -0.63
CA LYS A 150 -9.72 19.41 -0.83
C LYS A 150 -8.76 19.48 -2.04
N HIS A 151 -8.03 18.40 -2.30
CA HIS A 151 -7.02 18.34 -3.35
C HIS A 151 -7.43 17.51 -4.56
N ASP A 152 -8.67 17.01 -4.61
CA ASP A 152 -9.15 16.09 -5.66
C ASP A 152 -8.17 14.91 -5.86
N THR A 153 -7.78 14.28 -4.75
CA THR A 153 -6.68 13.32 -4.70
C THR A 153 -7.17 11.91 -4.96
N LEU A 154 -6.51 11.20 -5.87
CA LEU A 154 -6.76 9.78 -6.09
C LEU A 154 -6.42 8.96 -4.84
N ILE A 155 -7.39 8.17 -4.37
CA ILE A 155 -7.21 7.14 -3.35
C ILE A 155 -7.28 5.77 -4.02
N PHE A 156 -6.21 5.01 -3.89
CA PHE A 156 -6.11 3.65 -4.41
C PHE A 156 -6.30 2.65 -3.28
N LEU A 157 -7.49 2.06 -3.19
CA LEU A 157 -7.80 1.04 -2.21
C LEU A 157 -7.15 -0.28 -2.60
N HIS A 158 -6.27 -0.82 -1.73
CA HIS A 158 -5.57 -2.07 -1.95
C HIS A 158 -5.89 -3.07 -0.82
N PRO A 159 -6.25 -4.31 -1.12
CA PRO A 159 -6.45 -5.33 -0.09
C PRO A 159 -5.13 -5.71 0.57
N ASN A 160 -5.21 -6.11 1.84
CA ASN A 160 -4.06 -6.63 2.59
C ASN A 160 -4.37 -7.98 3.27
N GLY A 161 -5.16 -8.82 2.62
CA GLY A 161 -5.72 -10.06 3.16
C GLY A 161 -6.99 -9.79 3.96
N TYR A 162 -7.93 -10.72 3.87
CA TYR A 162 -9.20 -10.62 4.62
C TYR A 162 -8.98 -11.01 6.09
N PRO A 163 -9.23 -10.12 7.07
CA PRO A 163 -8.90 -10.39 8.47
C PRO A 163 -9.59 -11.63 9.06
N GLN A 164 -10.81 -11.96 8.58
CA GLN A 164 -11.59 -13.13 8.99
C GLN A 164 -11.32 -14.36 8.10
N GLY A 165 -10.15 -14.42 7.49
CA GLY A 165 -9.80 -15.38 6.43
C GLY A 165 -9.43 -16.80 6.86
N ASP A 166 -9.63 -17.22 8.12
CA ASP A 166 -9.24 -18.56 8.61
C ASP A 166 -9.85 -19.71 7.78
N ARG A 167 -11.06 -19.52 7.25
CA ARG A 167 -11.74 -20.52 6.41
C ARG A 167 -11.23 -20.59 4.97
N ILE A 168 -10.46 -19.63 4.52
CA ILE A 168 -9.98 -19.48 3.13
C ILE A 168 -8.46 -19.40 3.03
N LYS A 169 -7.73 -19.83 4.06
CA LYS A 169 -6.26 -19.78 4.09
C LYS A 169 -5.58 -20.82 3.20
N ASP A 170 -6.31 -21.89 2.84
CA ASP A 170 -5.79 -22.96 1.99
C ASP A 170 -6.00 -22.68 0.50
N HIS A 171 -5.24 -23.38 -0.35
CA HIS A 171 -5.37 -23.34 -1.82
C HIS A 171 -5.25 -21.93 -2.44
N TYR A 172 -4.48 -21.05 -1.81
CA TYR A 172 -4.32 -19.66 -2.26
C TYR A 172 -5.62 -18.82 -2.22
N PHE A 173 -6.66 -19.29 -1.55
CA PHE A 173 -7.97 -18.64 -1.53
C PHE A 173 -7.95 -17.28 -0.81
N ASN A 174 -7.02 -17.05 0.11
CA ASN A 174 -6.86 -15.72 0.68
C ASN A 174 -6.56 -14.66 -0.40
N ASN A 175 -5.77 -15.01 -1.41
CA ASN A 175 -5.48 -14.10 -2.52
C ASN A 175 -6.64 -14.03 -3.54
N VAL A 176 -7.25 -15.18 -3.87
CA VAL A 176 -8.26 -15.27 -4.95
C VAL A 176 -9.64 -14.80 -4.48
N ILE A 177 -9.98 -15.05 -3.23
CA ILE A 177 -11.30 -14.74 -2.63
C ILE A 177 -11.16 -13.65 -1.56
N GLY A 178 -10.17 -13.79 -0.67
CA GLY A 178 -9.99 -12.89 0.47
C GLY A 178 -9.69 -11.45 0.06
N ASN A 179 -8.79 -11.24 -0.88
CA ASN A 179 -8.46 -9.88 -1.33
C ASN A 179 -9.65 -9.16 -1.98
N PRO A 180 -10.39 -9.74 -2.95
CA PRO A 180 -11.62 -9.11 -3.44
C PRO A 180 -12.66 -8.86 -2.35
N LEU A 181 -12.81 -9.77 -1.40
CA LEU A 181 -13.74 -9.63 -0.29
C LEU A 181 -13.34 -8.49 0.65
N ASP A 182 -12.06 -8.39 1.02
CA ASP A 182 -11.52 -7.29 1.83
C ASP A 182 -11.83 -5.92 1.21
N THR A 183 -11.57 -5.78 -0.09
CA THR A 183 -11.89 -4.55 -0.84
C THR A 183 -13.39 -4.27 -0.85
N THR A 184 -14.22 -5.31 -1.03
CA THR A 184 -15.69 -5.16 -1.04
C THR A 184 -16.23 -4.69 0.30
N VAL A 185 -15.72 -5.26 1.39
CA VAL A 185 -16.12 -4.87 2.76
C VAL A 185 -15.69 -3.45 3.08
N ALA A 186 -14.45 -3.08 2.74
CA ALA A 186 -13.96 -1.72 2.93
C ALA A 186 -14.79 -0.67 2.17
N LEU A 187 -15.15 -0.97 0.91
CA LEU A 187 -16.05 -0.11 0.12
C LEU A 187 -17.46 -0.03 0.69
N HIS A 188 -17.98 -1.14 1.25
CA HIS A 188 -19.27 -1.14 1.91
C HIS A 188 -19.29 -0.12 3.05
N HIS A 189 -18.30 -0.15 3.94
CA HIS A 189 -18.20 0.80 5.04
C HIS A 189 -18.05 2.25 4.56
N LEU A 190 -17.21 2.51 3.56
CA LEU A 190 -17.05 3.86 3.01
C LEU A 190 -18.31 4.43 2.34
N ILE A 191 -19.23 3.59 1.89
CA ILE A 191 -20.45 4.03 1.17
C ILE A 191 -21.65 4.18 2.12
N PHE A 192 -21.75 3.33 3.15
CA PHE A 192 -22.98 3.18 3.91
C PHE A 192 -22.89 3.63 5.39
N ASP A 193 -21.68 3.82 5.93
CA ASP A 193 -21.45 4.34 7.27
C ASP A 193 -21.13 5.84 7.21
#